data_d2a25a918002fee32cf097c74afa3a08
#
_entry.id   d2a25a918002fee32cf097c74afa3a08
#
_cell.length_a   1.000
_cell.length_b   1.000
_cell.length_c   1.000
_cell.angle_alpha   90.00
_cell.angle_beta   90.00
_cell.angle_gamma   90.00
#
_symmetry.space_group_name_H-M   'P 1'
#
loop_
_entity.id
_entity.type
_entity.pdbx_description
1 polymer ?
#
loop_
_entity_poly.entity_id
_entity_poly.type
_entity_poly.pdbx_seq_one_letter_code
_entity_poly.pdbx_strand_id
1 'polypeptide(L)'
;MSNSCHQCSHCHNQLCLHKVPIFNGLNHEDMLKISDLIQHKTYKKGESIFSLGDNLDSIVIINVGSVKAYKYTPEGREQIIYLFSEGDFFGEQYLLSKRKAAFTVEALEMVNVCMLSKEHFQALLLQYPDMGVKIIEELGSRMFRLEHFMESMGVRNIDLRINTLLLDYSEKFGSKVEEGILIRLPLSREGMANYLGIARETISRKLSQLESDGIIRSISNKAIIILDITSLEEGNEGVL
;
A
#
# COMPACT_ATOMS: atom_id res chain seq x y z
N MET A 1 8.20 -17.81 22.56
CA MET A 1 9.43 -17.02 22.71
C MET A 1 9.16 -15.69 22.06
N SER A 2 8.91 -14.64 22.84
CA SER A 2 8.57 -13.30 22.34
C SER A 2 9.86 -12.64 21.78
N ASN A 3 9.94 -12.49 20.46
CA ASN A 3 10.93 -11.61 19.87
C ASN A 3 10.49 -10.16 20.15
N SER A 4 11.02 -9.57 21.22
CA SER A 4 10.84 -8.16 21.52
C SER A 4 11.51 -7.30 20.44
N CYS A 5 11.01 -6.08 20.22
CA CYS A 5 11.49 -5.15 19.20
C CYS A 5 12.99 -4.81 19.31
N HIS A 6 13.60 -5.07 20.48
CA HIS A 6 15.03 -4.93 20.72
C HIS A 6 15.91 -5.93 19.95
N GLN A 7 15.33 -6.97 19.33
CA GLN A 7 16.05 -8.00 18.56
C GLN A 7 15.85 -7.88 17.04
N CYS A 8 15.09 -6.90 16.57
CA CYS A 8 14.91 -6.67 15.14
C CYS A 8 16.17 -6.01 14.57
N SER A 9 16.97 -6.74 13.81
CA SER A 9 18.20 -6.24 13.15
C SER A 9 17.93 -5.08 12.16
N HIS A 10 16.67 -4.84 11.79
CA HIS A 10 16.25 -3.78 10.87
C HIS A 10 15.78 -2.50 11.58
N CYS A 11 15.49 -2.56 12.87
CA CYS A 11 14.95 -1.39 13.59
C CYS A 11 16.03 -0.41 14.09
N HIS A 12 17.34 -0.72 14.03
CA HIS A 12 18.46 0.14 14.46
C HIS A 12 18.09 1.14 15.57
N ASN A 13 17.54 0.68 16.69
CA ASN A 13 17.03 1.50 17.80
C ASN A 13 15.91 2.51 17.46
N GLN A 14 15.40 2.53 16.25
CA GLN A 14 14.18 3.28 15.92
C GLN A 14 13.00 2.33 15.93
N LEU A 15 12.02 2.63 16.80
CA LEU A 15 10.78 1.86 16.86
C LEU A 15 10.09 1.92 15.49
N CYS A 16 9.78 0.77 14.91
CA CYS A 16 9.05 0.67 13.64
C CYS A 16 7.70 1.43 13.68
N LEU A 17 7.16 1.63 14.88
CA LEU A 17 5.94 2.38 15.16
C LEU A 17 6.00 3.86 14.75
N HIS A 18 7.16 4.51 14.76
CA HIS A 18 7.30 5.91 14.37
C HIS A 18 6.92 6.20 12.91
N LYS A 19 6.96 5.18 12.05
CA LYS A 19 6.63 5.29 10.65
C LYS A 19 5.12 5.16 10.36
N VAL A 20 4.36 4.76 11.36
CA VAL A 20 2.94 4.41 11.20
C VAL A 20 2.08 5.55 11.73
N PRO A 21 1.28 6.20 10.89
CA PRO A 21 0.51 7.40 11.25
C PRO A 21 -0.37 7.23 12.49
N ILE A 22 -0.93 6.05 12.71
CA ILE A 22 -1.84 5.80 13.85
C ILE A 22 -1.14 5.89 15.22
N PHE A 23 0.19 5.78 15.28
CA PHE A 23 0.97 5.94 16.51
C PHE A 23 1.59 7.32 16.67
N ASN A 24 1.40 8.24 15.69
CA ASN A 24 1.88 9.60 15.80
C ASN A 24 1.23 10.30 17.00
N GLY A 25 2.04 11.01 17.81
CA GLY A 25 1.57 11.70 19.01
C GLY A 25 1.70 10.89 20.30
N LEU A 26 2.04 9.60 20.22
CA LEU A 26 2.43 8.84 21.41
C LEU A 26 3.85 9.26 21.84
N ASN A 27 4.05 9.32 23.16
CA ASN A 27 5.38 9.57 23.71
C ASN A 27 6.27 8.31 23.57
N HIS A 28 7.56 8.50 23.76
CA HIS A 28 8.54 7.41 23.59
C HIS A 28 8.31 6.23 24.55
N GLU A 29 7.92 6.50 25.80
CA GLU A 29 7.65 5.47 26.80
C GLU A 29 6.45 4.60 26.42
N ASP A 30 5.38 5.20 25.92
CA ASP A 30 4.20 4.47 25.46
C ASP A 30 4.51 3.66 24.18
N MET A 31 5.32 4.19 23.27
CA MET A 31 5.77 3.43 22.11
C MET A 31 6.61 2.20 22.50
N LEU A 32 7.45 2.29 23.53
CA LEU A 32 8.18 1.13 24.05
C LEU A 32 7.22 0.07 24.58
N LYS A 33 6.21 0.46 25.38
CA LYS A 33 5.19 -0.47 25.89
C LYS A 33 4.44 -1.18 24.76
N ILE A 34 4.08 -0.43 23.70
CA ILE A 34 3.41 -1.01 22.53
C ILE A 34 4.35 -1.95 21.78
N SER A 35 5.63 -1.60 21.66
CA SER A 35 6.61 -2.45 20.95
C SER A 35 6.78 -3.82 21.59
N ASP A 36 6.60 -3.94 22.90
CA ASP A 36 6.68 -5.23 23.63
C ASP A 36 5.46 -6.14 23.33
N LEU A 37 4.36 -5.59 22.83
CA LEU A 37 3.15 -6.32 22.44
C LEU A 37 3.19 -6.81 20.98
N ILE A 38 4.16 -6.36 20.20
CA ILE A 38 4.26 -6.62 18.77
C ILE A 38 5.01 -7.92 18.48
N GLN A 39 4.45 -8.72 17.59
CA GLN A 39 5.11 -9.88 17.00
C GLN A 39 5.67 -9.51 15.62
N HIS A 40 6.95 -9.83 15.39
CA HIS A 40 7.61 -9.60 14.11
C HIS A 40 7.55 -10.87 13.26
N LYS A 41 7.18 -10.70 11.98
CA LYS A 41 7.23 -11.79 10.98
C LYS A 41 7.86 -11.28 9.69
N THR A 42 8.55 -12.18 9.01
CA THR A 42 9.14 -11.93 7.68
C THR A 42 8.50 -12.86 6.68
N TYR A 43 8.13 -12.32 5.53
CA TYR A 43 7.57 -13.05 4.41
C TYR A 43 8.44 -12.86 3.17
N LYS A 44 8.67 -13.94 2.43
CA LYS A 44 9.35 -13.90 1.14
C LYS A 44 8.39 -13.47 0.06
N LYS A 45 8.93 -13.00 -1.06
CA LYS A 45 8.14 -12.70 -2.26
C LYS A 45 7.25 -13.89 -2.64
N GLY A 46 5.96 -13.61 -2.86
CA GLY A 46 4.93 -14.59 -3.22
C GLY A 46 4.31 -15.32 -2.03
N GLU A 47 4.80 -15.12 -0.80
CA GLU A 47 4.17 -15.70 0.39
C GLU A 47 2.94 -14.89 0.80
N SER A 48 1.86 -15.60 1.15
CA SER A 48 0.63 -14.98 1.64
C SER A 48 0.77 -14.66 3.14
N ILE A 49 0.43 -13.43 3.50
CA ILE A 49 0.33 -12.99 4.90
C ILE A 49 -0.96 -13.53 5.51
N PHE A 50 -2.06 -13.47 4.75
CA PHE A 50 -3.31 -14.19 4.98
C PHE A 50 -4.05 -14.43 3.66
N SER A 51 -5.00 -15.34 3.66
CA SER A 51 -5.77 -15.75 2.50
C SER A 51 -7.24 -15.36 2.62
N LEU A 52 -7.92 -15.25 1.48
CA LEU A 52 -9.36 -15.05 1.42
C LEU A 52 -10.08 -16.10 2.29
N GLY A 53 -10.95 -15.64 3.18
CA GLY A 53 -11.73 -16.51 4.08
C GLY A 53 -11.08 -16.77 5.43
N ASP A 54 -9.83 -16.38 5.67
CA ASP A 54 -9.18 -16.51 6.96
C ASP A 54 -9.85 -15.66 8.03
N ASN A 55 -9.79 -16.13 9.28
CA ASN A 55 -10.13 -15.31 10.44
C ASN A 55 -8.89 -14.52 10.84
N LEU A 56 -9.00 -13.21 10.86
CA LEU A 56 -7.92 -12.31 11.28
C LEU A 56 -8.10 -11.93 12.75
N ASP A 57 -7.06 -12.14 13.52
CA ASP A 57 -6.97 -11.84 14.95
C ASP A 57 -5.91 -10.77 15.27
N SER A 58 -5.33 -10.17 14.25
CA SER A 58 -4.26 -9.19 14.40
C SER A 58 -4.37 -8.09 13.33
N ILE A 59 -4.00 -6.87 13.73
CA ILE A 59 -3.65 -5.82 12.76
C ILE A 59 -2.23 -6.07 12.29
N VAL A 60 -1.99 -5.87 11.00
CA VAL A 60 -0.69 -6.05 10.36
C VAL A 60 -0.16 -4.70 9.89
N ILE A 61 1.04 -4.36 10.29
CA ILE A 61 1.74 -3.13 9.96
C ILE A 61 2.95 -3.50 9.11
N ILE A 62 3.13 -2.82 7.98
CA ILE A 62 4.30 -3.03 7.12
C ILE A 62 5.45 -2.17 7.62
N ASN A 63 6.51 -2.83 8.07
CA ASN A 63 7.74 -2.15 8.49
C ASN A 63 8.72 -1.95 7.33
N VAL A 64 8.85 -2.93 6.44
CA VAL A 64 9.72 -2.88 5.25
C VAL A 64 9.06 -3.68 4.13
N GLY A 65 9.14 -3.17 2.91
CA GLY A 65 8.64 -3.83 1.71
C GLY A 65 7.23 -3.44 1.32
N SER A 66 6.65 -4.19 0.40
CA SER A 66 5.33 -3.93 -0.16
C SER A 66 4.52 -5.20 -0.39
N VAL A 67 3.20 -5.10 -0.26
CA VAL A 67 2.27 -6.21 -0.46
C VAL A 67 1.11 -5.79 -1.36
N LYS A 68 0.51 -6.75 -2.05
CA LYS A 68 -0.75 -6.58 -2.78
C LYS A 68 -1.88 -7.30 -2.05
N ALA A 69 -3.07 -6.70 -2.04
CA ALA A 69 -4.30 -7.36 -1.66
C ALA A 69 -5.13 -7.62 -2.93
N TYR A 70 -5.52 -8.88 -3.17
CA TYR A 70 -6.17 -9.26 -4.40
C TYR A 70 -7.26 -10.31 -4.22
N LYS A 71 -8.12 -10.41 -5.23
CA LYS A 71 -9.09 -11.48 -5.43
C LYS A 71 -8.95 -12.05 -6.84
N TYR A 72 -9.48 -13.24 -7.05
CA TYR A 72 -9.73 -13.74 -8.41
C TYR A 72 -11.15 -13.40 -8.84
N THR A 73 -11.28 -12.92 -10.07
CA THR A 73 -12.59 -12.75 -10.72
C THR A 73 -13.19 -14.13 -11.07
N PRO A 74 -14.49 -14.23 -11.39
CA PRO A 74 -15.09 -15.49 -11.84
C PRO A 74 -14.38 -16.13 -13.03
N GLU A 75 -13.74 -15.31 -13.88
CA GLU A 75 -12.97 -15.74 -15.06
C GLU A 75 -11.53 -16.18 -14.71
N GLY A 76 -11.18 -16.19 -13.41
CA GLY A 76 -9.86 -16.61 -12.92
C GLY A 76 -8.75 -15.57 -13.08
N ARG A 77 -9.10 -14.30 -13.38
CA ARG A 77 -8.10 -13.21 -13.41
C ARG A 77 -7.84 -12.67 -12.03
N GLU A 78 -6.58 -12.42 -11.72
CA GLU A 78 -6.21 -11.68 -10.52
C GLU A 78 -6.65 -10.22 -10.64
N GLN A 79 -7.43 -9.74 -9.67
CA GLN A 79 -7.81 -8.34 -9.52
C GLN A 79 -7.17 -7.81 -8.23
N ILE A 80 -6.19 -6.93 -8.36
CA ILE A 80 -5.57 -6.25 -7.22
C ILE A 80 -6.51 -5.13 -6.77
N ILE A 81 -6.75 -5.06 -5.45
CA ILE A 81 -7.67 -4.10 -4.82
C ILE A 81 -6.87 -3.02 -4.07
N TYR A 82 -5.81 -3.43 -3.36
CA TYR A 82 -4.96 -2.52 -2.59
C TYR A 82 -3.50 -2.86 -2.78
N LEU A 83 -2.67 -1.80 -2.67
CA LEU A 83 -1.23 -1.88 -2.49
C LEU A 83 -0.88 -1.25 -1.15
N PHE A 84 -0.19 -2.01 -0.32
CA PHE A 84 0.33 -1.51 0.95
C PHE A 84 1.85 -1.52 0.92
N SER A 85 2.46 -0.54 1.54
CA SER A 85 3.90 -0.34 1.62
C SER A 85 4.33 0.04 3.04
N GLU A 86 5.59 0.32 3.22
CA GLU A 86 6.16 0.76 4.50
C GLU A 86 5.33 1.88 5.15
N GLY A 87 4.96 1.69 6.42
CA GLY A 87 4.11 2.60 7.19
C GLY A 87 2.60 2.33 7.05
N ASP A 88 2.17 1.58 6.03
CA ASP A 88 0.77 1.19 5.91
C ASP A 88 0.42 0.08 6.91
N PHE A 89 -0.87 0.00 7.24
CA PHE A 89 -1.43 -1.10 8.04
C PHE A 89 -2.71 -1.64 7.40
N PHE A 90 -3.06 -2.87 7.74
CA PHE A 90 -4.30 -3.52 7.29
C PHE A 90 -4.78 -4.56 8.31
N GLY A 91 -6.02 -5.04 8.15
CA GLY A 91 -6.63 -6.03 9.06
C GLY A 91 -7.59 -5.40 10.06
N GLU A 92 -7.53 -4.09 10.31
CA GLU A 92 -8.37 -3.35 11.24
C GLU A 92 -9.87 -3.56 10.99
N GLN A 93 -10.29 -3.57 9.73
CA GLN A 93 -11.68 -3.77 9.34
C GLN A 93 -12.23 -5.13 9.79
N TYR A 94 -11.41 -6.17 9.84
CA TYR A 94 -11.82 -7.52 10.26
C TYR A 94 -11.86 -7.64 11.77
N LEU A 95 -10.98 -6.94 12.48
CA LEU A 95 -11.00 -6.89 13.94
C LEU A 95 -12.25 -6.18 14.46
N LEU A 96 -12.67 -5.12 13.76
CA LEU A 96 -13.83 -4.32 14.15
C LEU A 96 -15.17 -4.94 13.69
N SER A 97 -15.21 -5.57 12.49
CA SER A 97 -16.46 -6.04 11.89
C SER A 97 -16.76 -7.54 12.11
N LYS A 98 -15.86 -8.30 12.71
CA LYS A 98 -15.97 -9.78 12.89
C LYS A 98 -16.17 -10.53 11.55
N ARG A 99 -15.78 -9.96 10.43
CA ARG A 99 -15.86 -10.58 9.11
C ARG A 99 -14.58 -11.36 8.81
N LYS A 100 -14.70 -12.39 7.99
CA LYS A 100 -13.55 -13.10 7.43
C LYS A 100 -12.84 -12.25 6.39
N ALA A 101 -11.56 -12.56 6.14
CA ALA A 101 -10.76 -11.90 5.12
C ALA A 101 -11.48 -11.91 3.77
N ALA A 102 -11.64 -10.72 3.19
CA ALA A 102 -12.35 -10.52 1.93
C ALA A 102 -11.43 -10.62 0.70
N PHE A 103 -10.11 -10.75 0.90
CA PHE A 103 -9.07 -10.84 -0.14
C PHE A 103 -7.85 -11.58 0.43
N THR A 104 -6.97 -12.01 -0.45
CA THR A 104 -5.64 -12.53 -0.09
C THR A 104 -4.64 -11.39 -0.10
N VAL A 105 -3.72 -11.37 0.88
CA VAL A 105 -2.59 -10.43 0.92
C VAL A 105 -1.29 -11.19 0.72
N GLU A 106 -0.52 -10.79 -0.28
CA GLU A 106 0.70 -11.46 -0.74
C GLU A 106 1.87 -10.47 -0.82
N ALA A 107 3.04 -10.92 -0.40
CA ALA A 107 4.27 -10.16 -0.44
C ALA A 107 4.81 -10.01 -1.88
N LEU A 108 5.06 -8.76 -2.32
CA LEU A 108 5.62 -8.45 -3.64
C LEU A 108 7.16 -8.58 -3.68
N GLU A 109 7.77 -8.55 -2.51
CA GLU A 109 9.19 -8.66 -2.25
C GLU A 109 9.43 -9.30 -0.87
N MET A 110 10.62 -9.24 -0.31
CA MET A 110 10.81 -9.59 1.09
C MET A 110 10.18 -8.52 1.99
N VAL A 111 9.24 -8.91 2.83
CA VAL A 111 8.44 -8.02 3.66
C VAL A 111 8.64 -8.35 5.13
N ASN A 112 8.93 -7.33 5.93
CA ASN A 112 8.90 -7.42 7.39
C ASN A 112 7.63 -6.75 7.90
N VAL A 113 6.85 -7.47 8.69
CA VAL A 113 5.62 -6.96 9.29
C VAL A 113 5.68 -7.00 10.81
N CYS A 114 4.96 -6.05 11.41
CA CYS A 114 4.65 -5.98 12.82
C CYS A 114 3.18 -6.36 13.02
N MET A 115 2.92 -7.36 13.84
CA MET A 115 1.56 -7.84 14.10
C MET A 115 1.17 -7.53 15.54
N LEU A 116 0.03 -6.89 15.72
CA LEU A 116 -0.54 -6.58 17.03
C LEU A 116 -1.87 -7.33 17.17
N SER A 117 -2.03 -8.14 18.23
CA SER A 117 -3.24 -8.93 18.43
C SER A 117 -4.47 -8.04 18.61
N LYS A 118 -5.63 -8.61 18.31
CA LYS A 118 -6.93 -7.94 18.45
C LYS A 118 -7.14 -7.41 19.87
N GLU A 119 -6.83 -8.22 20.88
CA GLU A 119 -7.00 -7.87 22.28
C GLU A 119 -6.13 -6.68 22.66
N HIS A 120 -4.86 -6.71 22.27
CA HIS A 120 -3.93 -5.60 22.52
C HIS A 120 -4.34 -4.35 21.75
N PHE A 121 -4.73 -4.49 20.47
CA PHE A 121 -5.20 -3.36 19.67
C PHE A 121 -6.42 -2.69 20.27
N GLN A 122 -7.42 -3.47 20.73
CA GLN A 122 -8.61 -2.93 21.38
C GLN A 122 -8.28 -2.25 22.72
N ALA A 123 -7.38 -2.83 23.51
CA ALA A 123 -6.92 -2.22 24.76
C ALA A 123 -6.22 -0.87 24.51
N LEU A 124 -5.38 -0.80 23.46
CA LEU A 124 -4.70 0.45 23.08
C LEU A 124 -5.68 1.53 22.62
N LEU A 125 -6.72 1.18 21.86
CA LEU A 125 -7.75 2.14 21.45
C LEU A 125 -8.51 2.75 22.63
N LEU A 126 -8.71 1.97 23.70
CA LEU A 126 -9.34 2.48 24.94
C LEU A 126 -8.37 3.35 25.74
N GLN A 127 -7.09 3.01 25.75
CA GLN A 127 -6.06 3.74 26.49
C GLN A 127 -5.63 5.02 25.76
N TYR A 128 -5.61 5.01 24.44
CA TYR A 128 -5.18 6.11 23.56
C TYR A 128 -6.28 6.43 22.53
N PRO A 129 -7.36 7.14 22.91
CA PRO A 129 -8.47 7.42 22.00
C PRO A 129 -8.07 8.15 20.71
N ASP A 130 -7.01 8.98 20.75
CA ASP A 130 -6.49 9.69 19.58
C ASP A 130 -5.99 8.73 18.47
N MET A 131 -5.59 7.51 18.82
CA MET A 131 -5.29 6.48 17.82
C MET A 131 -6.54 6.11 17.01
N GLY A 132 -7.70 6.06 17.67
CA GLY A 132 -8.98 5.81 17.00
C GLY A 132 -9.31 6.89 15.99
N VAL A 133 -9.09 8.16 16.32
CA VAL A 133 -9.28 9.28 15.40
C VAL A 133 -8.39 9.12 14.15
N LYS A 134 -7.12 8.81 14.33
CA LYS A 134 -6.19 8.61 13.21
C LYS A 134 -6.53 7.41 12.34
N ILE A 135 -7.08 6.35 12.92
CA ILE A 135 -7.58 5.21 12.15
C ILE A 135 -8.77 5.67 11.29
N ILE A 136 -9.69 6.45 11.84
CA ILE A 136 -10.85 6.98 11.11
C ILE A 136 -10.38 7.89 9.96
N GLU A 137 -9.39 8.76 10.20
CA GLU A 137 -8.78 9.62 9.18
C GLU A 137 -8.18 8.80 8.03
N GLU A 138 -7.41 7.75 8.36
CA GLU A 138 -6.82 6.87 7.34
C GLU A 138 -7.88 6.07 6.57
N LEU A 139 -8.92 5.56 7.26
CA LEU A 139 -10.04 4.88 6.60
C LEU A 139 -10.82 5.85 5.69
N GLY A 140 -11.02 7.10 6.11
CA GLY A 140 -11.60 8.16 5.29
C GLY A 140 -10.77 8.42 4.03
N SER A 141 -9.46 8.54 4.16
CA SER A 141 -8.54 8.70 3.04
C SER A 141 -8.57 7.50 2.08
N ARG A 142 -8.67 6.28 2.60
CA ARG A 142 -8.82 5.06 1.77
C ARG A 142 -10.15 5.04 1.04
N MET A 143 -11.23 5.45 1.70
CA MET A 143 -12.56 5.55 1.09
C MET A 143 -12.55 6.57 -0.05
N PHE A 144 -11.98 7.76 0.18
CA PHE A 144 -11.82 8.79 -0.86
C PHE A 144 -11.03 8.27 -2.08
N ARG A 145 -9.90 7.58 -1.86
CA ARG A 145 -9.14 6.97 -2.97
C ARG A 145 -9.96 5.92 -3.74
N LEU A 146 -10.76 5.11 -3.04
CA LEU A 146 -11.64 4.13 -3.67
C LEU A 146 -12.76 4.80 -4.49
N GLU A 147 -13.37 5.87 -3.98
CA GLU A 147 -14.38 6.66 -4.70
C GLU A 147 -13.80 7.23 -5.98
N HIS A 148 -12.65 7.89 -5.92
CA HIS A 148 -11.94 8.38 -7.11
C HIS A 148 -11.56 7.27 -8.09
N PHE A 149 -11.12 6.12 -7.58
CA PHE A 149 -10.85 4.97 -8.43
C PHE A 149 -12.13 4.47 -9.14
N MET A 150 -13.27 4.39 -8.43
CA MET A 150 -14.55 4.00 -9.01
C MET A 150 -15.04 5.02 -10.05
N GLU A 151 -14.92 6.32 -9.77
CA GLU A 151 -15.21 7.39 -10.73
C GLU A 151 -14.36 7.22 -12.00
N SER A 152 -13.06 7.00 -11.85
CA SER A 152 -12.15 6.77 -12.97
C SER A 152 -12.52 5.53 -13.80
N MET A 153 -13.11 4.50 -13.18
CA MET A 153 -13.62 3.31 -13.88
C MET A 153 -14.89 3.60 -14.69
N GLY A 154 -15.73 4.56 -14.24
CA GLY A 154 -16.90 5.03 -14.96
C GLY A 154 -16.55 5.84 -16.22
N VAL A 155 -15.41 6.48 -16.23
CA VAL A 155 -14.88 7.19 -17.39
C VAL A 155 -14.17 6.19 -18.31
N ARG A 156 -14.58 6.11 -19.58
CA ARG A 156 -13.96 5.21 -20.59
C ARG A 156 -12.50 5.60 -20.93
N ASN A 157 -11.96 6.61 -20.29
CA ASN A 157 -10.59 7.10 -20.54
C ASN A 157 -9.56 6.27 -19.77
N ILE A 158 -8.98 5.29 -20.45
CA ILE A 158 -7.90 4.45 -19.92
C ILE A 158 -6.65 5.27 -19.61
N ASP A 159 -6.40 6.33 -20.36
CA ASP A 159 -5.24 7.20 -20.18
C ASP A 159 -5.28 7.90 -18.82
N LEU A 160 -6.45 8.40 -18.43
CA LEU A 160 -6.68 8.98 -17.11
C LEU A 160 -6.31 8.00 -15.98
N ARG A 161 -6.78 6.75 -16.07
CA ARG A 161 -6.49 5.74 -15.04
C ARG A 161 -5.00 5.42 -14.92
N ILE A 162 -4.28 5.41 -16.06
CA ILE A 162 -2.85 5.13 -16.06
C ILE A 162 -2.09 6.35 -15.51
N ASN A 163 -2.46 7.57 -15.89
CA ASN A 163 -1.85 8.79 -15.38
C ASN A 163 -2.05 8.90 -13.85
N THR A 164 -3.29 8.70 -13.36
CA THR A 164 -3.59 8.67 -11.92
C THR A 164 -2.73 7.64 -11.19
N LEU A 165 -2.61 6.41 -11.73
CA LEU A 165 -1.76 5.38 -11.13
C LEU A 165 -0.28 5.82 -11.04
N LEU A 166 0.25 6.49 -12.08
CA LEU A 166 1.63 6.97 -12.07
C LEU A 166 1.83 8.11 -11.07
N LEU A 167 0.84 8.99 -10.91
CA LEU A 167 0.84 10.04 -9.89
C LEU A 167 0.81 9.44 -8.48
N ASP A 168 -0.10 8.51 -8.20
CA ASP A 168 -0.15 7.77 -6.92
C ASP A 168 1.19 7.07 -6.62
N TYR A 169 1.82 6.48 -7.63
CA TYR A 169 3.13 5.85 -7.46
C TYR A 169 4.24 6.88 -7.23
N SER A 170 4.14 8.07 -7.81
CA SER A 170 5.11 9.15 -7.58
C SER A 170 5.09 9.66 -6.15
N GLU A 171 3.90 9.75 -5.56
CA GLU A 171 3.74 10.14 -4.16
C GLU A 171 4.23 9.04 -3.21
N LYS A 172 3.85 7.79 -3.46
CA LYS A 172 4.06 6.68 -2.53
C LYS A 172 5.43 6.01 -2.66
N PHE A 173 5.97 5.90 -3.88
CA PHE A 173 7.19 5.17 -4.20
C PHE A 173 8.24 6.03 -4.91
N GLY A 174 7.96 7.33 -5.06
CA GLY A 174 8.81 8.27 -5.75
C GLY A 174 9.98 8.78 -4.90
N SER A 175 11.07 9.08 -5.55
CA SER A 175 12.19 9.82 -4.98
C SER A 175 12.64 10.92 -5.97
N LYS A 176 12.87 12.14 -5.45
CA LYS A 176 13.35 13.23 -6.28
C LYS A 176 14.76 12.94 -6.78
N VAL A 177 14.99 13.10 -8.07
CA VAL A 177 16.29 13.02 -8.75
C VAL A 177 16.48 14.29 -9.58
N GLU A 178 17.69 14.52 -10.10
CA GLU A 178 18.02 15.74 -10.88
C GLU A 178 17.08 15.94 -12.08
N GLU A 179 16.66 14.84 -12.72
CA GLU A 179 15.88 14.88 -13.96
C GLU A 179 14.35 14.78 -13.71
N GLY A 180 13.89 14.63 -12.47
CA GLY A 180 12.47 14.50 -12.16
C GLY A 180 12.18 13.61 -10.95
N ILE A 181 11.22 12.71 -11.06
CA ILE A 181 10.81 11.79 -9.97
C ILE A 181 11.06 10.35 -10.41
N LEU A 182 12.03 9.70 -9.77
CA LEU A 182 12.29 8.27 -9.95
C LEU A 182 11.28 7.45 -9.17
N ILE A 183 10.52 6.61 -9.84
CA ILE A 183 9.57 5.66 -9.25
C ILE A 183 10.14 4.25 -9.39
N ARG A 184 10.25 3.55 -8.26
CA ARG A 184 10.43 2.09 -8.26
C ARG A 184 9.06 1.44 -8.32
N LEU A 185 8.70 0.88 -9.48
CA LEU A 185 7.39 0.30 -9.71
C LEU A 185 7.14 -0.89 -8.78
N PRO A 186 6.14 -0.82 -7.89
CA PRO A 186 5.79 -1.92 -6.97
C PRO A 186 5.22 -3.12 -7.73
N LEU A 187 4.55 -2.86 -8.85
CA LEU A 187 3.95 -3.86 -9.72
C LEU A 187 4.66 -3.97 -11.07
N SER A 188 4.65 -5.18 -11.65
CA SER A 188 4.96 -5.38 -13.06
C SER A 188 3.87 -4.77 -13.95
N ARG A 189 4.13 -4.64 -15.27
CA ARG A 189 3.11 -4.19 -16.24
C ARG A 189 1.83 -5.03 -16.19
N GLU A 190 1.95 -6.33 -15.96
CA GLU A 190 0.82 -7.22 -15.75
C GLU A 190 0.10 -6.93 -14.42
N GLY A 191 0.84 -6.72 -13.34
CA GLY A 191 0.27 -6.31 -12.06
C GLY A 191 -0.46 -4.97 -12.14
N MET A 192 0.10 -3.97 -12.86
CA MET A 192 -0.59 -2.70 -13.12
C MET A 192 -1.88 -2.91 -13.93
N ALA A 193 -1.85 -3.78 -14.93
CA ALA A 193 -3.04 -4.15 -15.70
C ALA A 193 -4.11 -4.82 -14.82
N ASN A 194 -3.70 -5.74 -13.94
CA ASN A 194 -4.58 -6.38 -12.96
C ASN A 194 -5.13 -5.40 -11.92
N TYR A 195 -4.36 -4.37 -11.55
CA TYR A 195 -4.82 -3.31 -10.66
C TYR A 195 -5.87 -2.42 -11.34
N LEU A 196 -5.63 -2.00 -12.58
CA LEU A 196 -6.53 -1.14 -13.34
C LEU A 196 -7.68 -1.88 -14.05
N GLY A 197 -7.70 -3.21 -14.05
CA GLY A 197 -8.72 -4.00 -14.75
C GLY A 197 -8.66 -3.87 -16.29
N ILE A 198 -7.46 -3.73 -16.87
CA ILE A 198 -7.24 -3.58 -18.32
C ILE A 198 -6.25 -4.62 -18.85
N ALA A 199 -6.02 -4.65 -20.17
CA ALA A 199 -5.06 -5.55 -20.78
C ALA A 199 -3.62 -5.06 -20.57
N ARG A 200 -2.67 -5.99 -20.39
CA ARG A 200 -1.24 -5.71 -20.25
C ARG A 200 -0.67 -4.93 -21.44
N GLU A 201 -1.12 -5.27 -22.64
CA GLU A 201 -0.73 -4.61 -23.89
C GLU A 201 -1.11 -3.14 -23.88
N THR A 202 -2.23 -2.79 -23.27
CA THR A 202 -2.70 -1.41 -23.13
C THR A 202 -1.77 -0.62 -22.22
N ILE A 203 -1.37 -1.16 -21.07
CA ILE A 203 -0.35 -0.55 -20.20
C ILE A 203 0.95 -0.34 -20.98
N SER A 204 1.44 -1.37 -21.67
CA SER A 204 2.70 -1.30 -22.40
C SER A 204 2.67 -0.24 -23.48
N ARG A 205 1.59 -0.17 -24.26
CA ARG A 205 1.39 0.84 -25.32
C ARG A 205 1.37 2.25 -24.74
N LYS A 206 0.63 2.48 -23.64
CA LYS A 206 0.54 3.82 -23.04
C LYS A 206 1.85 4.27 -22.42
N LEU A 207 2.57 3.41 -21.73
CA LEU A 207 3.90 3.76 -21.20
C LEU A 207 4.87 4.10 -22.32
N SER A 208 4.86 3.37 -23.44
CA SER A 208 5.69 3.69 -24.60
C SER A 208 5.29 5.02 -25.26
N GLN A 209 4.00 5.36 -25.27
CA GLN A 209 3.53 6.65 -25.74
C GLN A 209 4.04 7.79 -24.85
N LEU A 210 3.84 7.69 -23.50
CA LEU A 210 4.33 8.69 -22.54
C LEU A 210 5.85 8.88 -22.63
N GLU A 211 6.58 7.82 -22.94
CA GLU A 211 8.03 7.88 -23.18
C GLU A 211 8.38 8.59 -24.49
N SER A 212 7.62 8.32 -25.56
CA SER A 212 7.77 9.03 -26.85
C SER A 212 7.42 10.52 -26.74
N ASP A 213 6.43 10.86 -25.90
CA ASP A 213 6.00 12.22 -25.63
C ASP A 213 6.96 12.98 -24.68
N GLY A 214 7.99 12.31 -24.16
CA GLY A 214 8.99 12.89 -23.26
C GLY A 214 8.48 13.14 -21.84
N ILE A 215 7.33 12.56 -21.45
CA ILE A 215 6.70 12.74 -20.13
C ILE A 215 7.36 11.82 -19.10
N ILE A 216 7.72 10.61 -19.52
CA ILE A 216 8.43 9.63 -18.68
C ILE A 216 9.69 9.11 -19.40
N ARG A 217 10.57 8.47 -18.62
CA ARG A 217 11.70 7.68 -19.16
C ARG A 217 11.80 6.36 -18.43
N SER A 218 11.77 5.26 -19.18
CA SER A 218 11.97 3.91 -18.64
C SER A 218 13.44 3.66 -18.36
N ILE A 219 13.78 3.37 -17.09
CA ILE A 219 15.14 2.98 -16.68
C ILE A 219 15.28 1.47 -16.74
N SER A 220 14.23 0.76 -16.35
CA SER A 220 14.13 -0.69 -16.37
C SER A 220 12.68 -1.14 -16.38
N ASN A 221 12.44 -2.45 -16.42
CA ASN A 221 11.09 -3.01 -16.27
C ASN A 221 10.44 -2.74 -14.89
N LYS A 222 11.24 -2.22 -13.93
CA LYS A 222 10.82 -1.94 -12.54
C LYS A 222 11.10 -0.51 -12.09
N ALA A 223 11.54 0.37 -12.98
CA ALA A 223 11.84 1.75 -12.64
C ALA A 223 11.59 2.68 -13.82
N ILE A 224 10.91 3.77 -13.55
CA ILE A 224 10.67 4.88 -14.49
C ILE A 224 11.04 6.20 -13.82
N ILE A 225 11.38 7.21 -14.62
CA ILE A 225 11.47 8.60 -14.17
C ILE A 225 10.31 9.36 -14.80
N ILE A 226 9.52 10.07 -13.98
CA ILE A 226 8.62 11.12 -14.48
C ILE A 226 9.46 12.36 -14.71
N LEU A 227 9.54 12.80 -15.97
CA LEU A 227 10.26 13.98 -16.40
C LEU A 227 9.37 15.22 -16.32
N ASP A 228 8.09 15.08 -16.63
CA ASP A 228 7.08 16.14 -16.61
C ASP A 228 5.82 15.67 -15.87
N ILE A 229 5.74 16.03 -14.58
CA ILE A 229 4.59 15.69 -13.75
C ILE A 229 3.36 16.52 -14.12
N THR A 230 3.54 17.76 -14.56
CA THR A 230 2.45 18.68 -14.91
C THR A 230 1.64 18.13 -16.08
N SER A 231 2.29 17.60 -17.11
CA SER A 231 1.61 16.94 -18.24
C SER A 231 0.78 15.71 -17.83
N LEU A 232 1.19 14.98 -16.77
CA LEU A 232 0.36 13.89 -16.21
C LEU A 232 -0.86 14.42 -15.44
N GLU A 233 -0.71 15.54 -14.72
CA GLU A 233 -1.78 16.19 -13.96
C GLU A 233 -2.82 16.83 -14.90
N GLU A 234 -2.39 17.58 -15.90
CA GLU A 234 -3.26 18.20 -16.90
C GLU A 234 -4.07 17.17 -17.69
N GLY A 235 -3.47 16.01 -17.97
CA GLY A 235 -4.19 14.89 -18.57
C GLY A 235 -5.34 14.36 -17.69
N ASN A 236 -5.39 14.73 -16.41
CA ASN A 236 -6.46 14.37 -15.46
C ASN A 236 -7.52 15.47 -15.33
N GLU A 237 -7.19 16.76 -15.54
CA GLU A 237 -8.12 17.87 -15.35
C GLU A 237 -9.17 18.01 -16.45
N GLY A 238 -8.99 17.40 -17.62
CA GLY A 238 -9.90 17.48 -18.77
C GLY A 238 -11.20 16.69 -18.65
N VAL A 239 -11.55 16.14 -17.47
CA VAL A 239 -12.68 15.20 -17.26
C VAL A 239 -13.55 15.54 -16.04
N LEU A 240 -13.32 16.69 -15.39
CA LEU A 240 -14.23 17.23 -14.36
C LEU A 240 -15.27 18.17 -14.95
#